data_ce8fb0b59c99ad26bdb9d4c5827b26b9
#
_entry.id   ce8fb0b59c99ad26bdb9d4c5827b26b9
#
_cell.length_a   1.000
_cell.length_b   1.000
_cell.length_c   1.000
_cell.angle_alpha   90.00
_cell.angle_beta   90.00
_cell.angle_gamma   90.00
#
_symmetry.space_group_name_H-M   'P 1'
#
loop_
_entity.id
_entity.type
_entity.pdbx_description
1 polymer ?
#
loop_
_entity_poly.entity_id
_entity_poly.type
_entity_poly.pdbx_seq_one_letter_code
_entity_poly.pdbx_strand_id
1 'polypeptide(L)'
;LRSFDPYGEFDDSQKYYSNGSLSDLESISQGQLEGELLFEINDFVASANQINLTELDTLDVPFVSQKIAPALRFRLDSPNNNYWQNLIFENEDNPVLLSENNFKEFFRGLYIKVEGINSEGSMILLNLASTNTNLTIHYTSDTPITSETDTGNIDDITSYQNDYVLNFSGVLLNIFDNNFSIDVSSSDEVNGDENIYLKGGEGYVGMVDLFNGTVENEMGDQVDAFDHFKSFFYDDISESPLKLINEAYIEFYVNQDLNLENEPDRIYLYNYEQNTSLIDYFIDQSVSSTTINAKINHLEPLQRVDDDPEGQGIKYKIRITEHLNNIILQDSTNARLGLGIINDIAATSFFSILNDDDEDLQLASGTILSHKGTVLHGNQSQQEDKRPKIKIYYTEPED
;
A
#
# COMPACT_ATOMS: atom_id res chain seq x y z
N LEU A 1 6.10 3.06 -21.83
CA LEU A 1 5.97 4.43 -21.38
C LEU A 1 5.53 5.32 -22.53
N ARG A 2 4.52 6.12 -22.31
CA ARG A 2 4.00 7.07 -23.30
C ARG A 2 3.93 8.47 -22.70
N SER A 3 3.83 9.49 -23.52
CA SER A 3 3.42 10.81 -23.03
C SER A 3 1.96 10.73 -22.55
N PHE A 4 1.63 11.55 -21.58
CA PHE A 4 0.27 11.69 -21.05
C PHE A 4 -0.29 12.99 -21.62
N ASP A 5 -1.33 12.89 -22.44
CA ASP A 5 -1.80 14.02 -23.26
C ASP A 5 -3.33 14.20 -23.18
N PRO A 6 -3.87 14.48 -21.97
CA PRO A 6 -5.30 14.76 -21.81
C PRO A 6 -5.64 16.15 -22.36
N TYR A 7 -6.81 16.28 -22.96
CA TYR A 7 -7.35 17.59 -23.36
C TYR A 7 -7.99 18.36 -22.23
N GLY A 8 -8.49 17.65 -21.19
CA GLY A 8 -9.08 18.24 -20.00
C GLY A 8 -8.07 18.43 -18.88
N GLU A 9 -8.50 19.11 -17.82
CA GLU A 9 -7.70 19.30 -16.62
C GLU A 9 -8.12 18.28 -15.56
N PHE A 10 -7.11 17.69 -14.91
CA PHE A 10 -7.31 16.92 -13.69
C PHE A 10 -7.20 17.89 -12.51
N ASP A 11 -8.25 17.92 -11.68
CA ASP A 11 -8.34 18.80 -10.52
C ASP A 11 -7.80 18.08 -9.28
N ASP A 12 -6.87 18.69 -8.58
CA ASP A 12 -6.29 18.16 -7.33
C ASP A 12 -7.34 18.00 -6.21
N SER A 13 -8.47 18.70 -6.30
CA SER A 13 -9.59 18.58 -5.35
C SER A 13 -10.53 17.42 -5.68
N GLN A 14 -10.47 16.87 -6.89
CA GLN A 14 -11.30 15.74 -7.31
C GLN A 14 -10.70 14.43 -6.81
N LYS A 15 -11.56 13.53 -6.32
CA LYS A 15 -11.14 12.15 -5.98
C LYS A 15 -11.10 11.32 -7.25
N TYR A 16 -10.02 10.58 -7.44
CA TYR A 16 -9.84 9.61 -8.52
C TYR A 16 -9.63 8.23 -7.91
N TYR A 17 -10.26 7.22 -8.49
CA TYR A 17 -10.22 5.86 -7.99
C TYR A 17 -9.51 4.94 -8.97
N SER A 18 -8.84 3.91 -8.45
CA SER A 18 -8.01 2.99 -9.24
C SER A 18 -8.82 1.98 -10.07
N ASN A 19 -10.09 1.78 -9.73
CA ASN A 19 -11.01 0.88 -10.45
C ASN A 19 -11.68 1.53 -11.68
N GLY A 20 -11.39 2.81 -11.94
CA GLY A 20 -11.89 3.50 -13.13
C GLY A 20 -11.36 2.87 -14.41
N SER A 21 -12.21 2.70 -15.40
CA SER A 21 -11.74 2.29 -16.72
C SER A 21 -10.96 3.41 -17.41
N LEU A 22 -10.06 3.06 -18.31
CA LEU A 22 -9.36 4.07 -19.13
C LEU A 22 -10.37 4.97 -19.87
N SER A 23 -11.49 4.40 -20.34
CA SER A 23 -12.56 5.14 -21.02
C SER A 23 -13.25 6.16 -20.12
N ASP A 24 -13.40 5.90 -18.82
CA ASP A 24 -13.98 6.83 -17.88
C ASP A 24 -13.06 8.04 -17.66
N LEU A 25 -11.76 7.79 -17.50
CA LEU A 25 -10.76 8.84 -17.40
C LEU A 25 -10.63 9.65 -18.70
N GLU A 26 -10.72 9.00 -19.87
CA GLU A 26 -10.76 9.68 -21.16
C GLU A 26 -12.02 10.56 -21.31
N SER A 27 -13.14 10.13 -20.74
CA SER A 27 -14.36 10.96 -20.69
C SER A 27 -14.17 12.21 -19.82
N ILE A 28 -13.51 12.08 -18.68
CA ILE A 28 -13.18 13.20 -17.78
C ILE A 28 -12.19 14.15 -18.46
N SER A 29 -11.14 13.61 -19.07
CA SER A 29 -10.11 14.38 -19.75
C SER A 29 -10.53 14.95 -21.12
N GLN A 30 -11.70 14.57 -21.62
CA GLN A 30 -12.23 14.95 -22.94
C GLN A 30 -11.32 14.55 -24.13
N GLY A 31 -10.47 13.52 -23.95
CA GLY A 31 -9.57 13.06 -24.98
C GLY A 31 -8.80 11.80 -24.61
N GLN A 32 -7.92 11.37 -25.50
CA GLN A 32 -7.08 10.21 -25.27
C GLN A 32 -6.00 10.51 -24.25
N LEU A 33 -5.81 9.61 -23.27
CA LEU A 33 -4.75 9.73 -22.28
C LEU A 33 -3.40 9.22 -22.81
N GLU A 34 -3.42 8.25 -23.71
CA GLU A 34 -2.21 7.67 -24.31
C GLU A 34 -1.68 8.55 -25.42
N GLY A 35 -0.58 9.24 -25.17
CA GLY A 35 0.14 9.98 -26.18
C GLY A 35 1.18 9.14 -26.94
N GLU A 36 2.25 9.77 -27.41
CA GLU A 36 3.31 9.13 -28.19
C GLU A 36 4.06 8.07 -27.40
N LEU A 37 4.40 6.95 -28.05
CA LEU A 37 5.21 5.89 -27.46
C LEU A 37 6.67 6.35 -27.30
N LEU A 38 7.12 6.49 -26.06
CA LEU A 38 8.47 6.93 -25.73
C LEU A 38 9.45 5.80 -25.50
N PHE A 39 8.95 4.71 -24.91
CA PHE A 39 9.76 3.55 -24.57
C PHE A 39 8.88 2.31 -24.42
N GLU A 40 9.36 1.19 -24.92
CA GLU A 40 8.75 -0.13 -24.78
C GLU A 40 9.81 -1.16 -24.42
N ILE A 41 9.47 -2.06 -23.50
CA ILE A 41 10.29 -3.21 -23.13
C ILE A 41 9.38 -4.43 -23.08
N ASN A 42 9.79 -5.49 -23.77
CA ASN A 42 9.16 -6.80 -23.69
C ASN A 42 9.95 -7.68 -22.72
N ASP A 43 9.28 -8.64 -22.12
CA ASP A 43 9.88 -9.60 -21.19
C ASP A 43 10.57 -8.95 -19.96
N PHE A 44 9.99 -7.85 -19.46
CA PHE A 44 10.49 -7.19 -18.25
C PHE A 44 10.23 -8.06 -17.03
N VAL A 45 11.28 -8.31 -16.24
CA VAL A 45 11.21 -9.00 -14.95
C VAL A 45 11.67 -8.06 -13.85
N ALA A 46 10.83 -7.85 -12.84
CA ALA A 46 11.20 -7.05 -11.68
C ALA A 46 12.34 -7.70 -10.90
N SER A 47 13.29 -6.89 -10.42
CA SER A 47 14.45 -7.36 -9.66
C SER A 47 14.56 -6.60 -8.33
N ALA A 48 14.79 -7.33 -7.25
CA ALA A 48 15.10 -6.78 -5.94
C ALA A 48 16.60 -6.43 -5.76
N ASN A 49 17.42 -6.59 -6.80
CA ASN A 49 18.85 -6.34 -6.72
C ASN A 49 19.16 -4.84 -6.66
N GLN A 50 20.15 -4.48 -5.88
CA GLN A 50 20.70 -3.11 -5.87
C GLN A 50 21.26 -2.75 -7.24
N ILE A 51 21.12 -1.49 -7.62
CA ILE A 51 21.70 -0.94 -8.83
C ILE A 51 23.04 -0.30 -8.48
N ASN A 52 24.07 -0.67 -9.25
CA ASN A 52 25.38 -0.08 -9.16
C ASN A 52 25.48 1.10 -10.13
N LEU A 53 25.66 2.29 -9.62
CA LEU A 53 26.03 3.45 -10.43
C LEU A 53 27.56 3.43 -10.63
N THR A 54 27.99 3.55 -11.88
CA THR A 54 29.41 3.49 -12.24
C THR A 54 29.86 4.84 -12.79
N GLU A 55 31.00 5.27 -12.37
CA GLU A 55 31.70 6.44 -12.89
C GLU A 55 33.06 6.01 -13.45
N LEU A 56 33.68 6.87 -14.26
CA LEU A 56 35.04 6.68 -14.73
C LEU A 56 36.01 7.42 -13.80
N ASP A 57 37.12 6.77 -13.46
CA ASP A 57 38.21 7.43 -12.77
C ASP A 57 39.05 8.34 -13.71
N THR A 58 40.08 8.95 -13.20
CA THR A 58 40.97 9.83 -13.97
C THR A 58 41.77 9.09 -15.05
N LEU A 59 41.68 7.79 -15.12
CA LEU A 59 42.33 6.89 -16.09
C LEU A 59 41.29 6.23 -17.01
N ASP A 60 40.06 6.72 -17.04
CA ASP A 60 38.93 6.16 -17.78
C ASP A 60 38.56 4.73 -17.37
N VAL A 61 38.88 4.31 -16.14
CA VAL A 61 38.51 3.00 -15.62
C VAL A 61 37.18 3.09 -14.88
N PRO A 62 36.16 2.28 -15.24
CA PRO A 62 34.88 2.31 -14.56
C PRO A 62 34.99 1.71 -13.13
N PHE A 63 34.41 2.43 -12.16
CA PHE A 63 34.26 1.96 -10.79
C PHE A 63 32.85 2.20 -10.29
N VAL A 64 32.42 1.44 -9.30
CA VAL A 64 31.10 1.64 -8.67
C VAL A 64 31.20 2.81 -7.70
N SER A 65 30.62 3.95 -8.08
CA SER A 65 30.61 5.16 -7.25
C SER A 65 29.52 5.11 -6.18
N GLN A 66 28.38 4.48 -6.48
CA GLN A 66 27.25 4.40 -5.56
C GLN A 66 26.44 3.12 -5.80
N LYS A 67 25.86 2.60 -4.74
CA LYS A 67 24.83 1.55 -4.78
C LYS A 67 23.51 2.13 -4.32
N ILE A 68 22.49 2.01 -5.15
CA ILE A 68 21.14 2.48 -4.84
C ILE A 68 20.17 1.30 -4.68
N ALA A 69 19.05 1.54 -4.00
CA ALA A 69 17.96 0.59 -3.87
C ALA A 69 17.47 0.13 -5.27
N PRO A 70 16.78 -1.02 -5.35
CA PRO A 70 16.16 -1.44 -6.59
C PRO A 70 15.36 -0.30 -7.22
N ALA A 71 15.58 -0.05 -8.48
CA ALA A 71 14.94 1.04 -9.23
C ALA A 71 14.80 0.67 -10.71
N LEU A 72 13.95 1.40 -11.41
CA LEU A 72 13.81 1.29 -12.87
C LEU A 72 14.50 2.50 -13.50
N ARG A 73 15.40 2.25 -14.46
CA ARG A 73 16.04 3.31 -15.22
C ARG A 73 15.93 3.00 -16.71
N PHE A 74 15.33 3.92 -17.44
CA PHE A 74 15.13 3.79 -18.88
C PHE A 74 15.75 4.98 -19.60
N ARG A 75 16.28 4.69 -20.77
CA ARG A 75 16.69 5.73 -21.72
C ARG A 75 15.52 5.98 -22.66
N LEU A 76 15.03 7.23 -22.69
CA LEU A 76 13.81 7.60 -23.43
C LEU A 76 14.11 8.25 -24.79
N ASP A 77 15.36 8.52 -25.11
CA ASP A 77 15.80 9.02 -26.40
C ASP A 77 16.15 7.86 -27.33
N SER A 78 15.17 7.25 -27.92
CA SER A 78 15.42 6.29 -29.00
C SER A 78 16.04 7.01 -30.22
N PRO A 79 17.01 6.40 -30.93
CA PRO A 79 17.62 7.02 -32.11
C PRO A 79 16.63 7.35 -33.24
N ASN A 80 15.42 6.81 -33.18
CA ASN A 80 14.36 7.08 -34.13
C ASN A 80 13.20 7.92 -33.58
N ASN A 81 13.31 8.39 -32.33
CA ASN A 81 12.29 9.19 -31.66
C ASN A 81 12.84 10.60 -31.37
N ASN A 82 12.36 11.57 -32.12
CA ASN A 82 12.69 12.97 -31.94
C ASN A 82 11.77 13.69 -30.95
N TYR A 83 10.97 12.96 -30.18
CA TYR A 83 9.97 13.53 -29.30
C TYR A 83 10.56 14.60 -28.36
N TRP A 84 11.64 14.26 -27.64
CA TRP A 84 12.28 15.18 -26.68
C TRP A 84 12.94 16.37 -27.40
N GLN A 85 13.51 16.13 -28.57
CA GLN A 85 14.07 17.21 -29.39
C GLN A 85 12.98 18.18 -29.81
N ASN A 86 11.87 17.67 -30.30
CA ASN A 86 10.72 18.49 -30.72
C ASN A 86 10.08 19.19 -29.51
N LEU A 87 9.96 18.51 -28.35
CA LEU A 87 9.38 19.07 -27.15
C LEU A 87 10.19 20.25 -26.61
N ILE A 88 11.51 20.17 -26.63
CA ILE A 88 12.40 21.15 -26.00
C ILE A 88 12.98 22.11 -27.03
N PHE A 89 13.73 21.64 -28.02
CA PHE A 89 14.50 22.51 -28.90
C PHE A 89 13.64 23.26 -29.95
N GLU A 90 12.56 22.62 -30.47
CA GLU A 90 11.67 23.35 -31.37
C GLU A 90 10.79 24.39 -30.65
N ASN A 91 10.76 24.33 -29.32
CA ASN A 91 10.05 25.26 -28.46
C ASN A 91 11.02 26.22 -27.73
N GLU A 92 12.25 26.28 -28.11
CA GLU A 92 13.19 27.31 -27.62
C GLU A 92 12.57 28.71 -27.88
N ASP A 93 12.65 29.60 -26.88
CA ASP A 93 12.00 30.90 -26.87
C ASP A 93 10.46 30.93 -26.87
N ASN A 94 9.81 29.78 -26.85
CA ASN A 94 8.35 29.70 -26.75
C ASN A 94 7.91 29.95 -25.30
N PRO A 95 6.82 30.69 -25.05
CA PRO A 95 6.26 30.89 -23.72
C PRO A 95 6.00 29.62 -22.93
N VAL A 96 5.80 28.47 -23.59
CA VAL A 96 5.55 27.16 -22.93
C VAL A 96 6.73 26.68 -22.08
N LEU A 97 7.95 27.13 -22.37
CA LEU A 97 9.15 26.80 -21.60
C LEU A 97 9.58 27.89 -20.60
N LEU A 98 8.90 29.05 -20.58
CA LEU A 98 9.30 30.17 -19.75
C LEU A 98 8.90 30.10 -18.28
N SER A 99 7.97 29.23 -17.92
CA SER A 99 7.53 29.03 -16.54
C SER A 99 7.10 27.60 -16.28
N GLU A 100 7.17 27.19 -15.00
CA GLU A 100 6.74 25.87 -14.58
C GLU A 100 5.26 25.60 -14.91
N ASN A 101 4.39 26.59 -14.70
CA ASN A 101 2.96 26.42 -15.00
C ASN A 101 2.71 26.22 -16.50
N ASN A 102 3.33 27.05 -17.35
CA ASN A 102 3.19 26.88 -18.79
C ASN A 102 3.75 25.53 -19.27
N PHE A 103 4.86 25.09 -18.66
CA PHE A 103 5.45 23.80 -18.99
C PHE A 103 4.54 22.64 -18.58
N LYS A 104 3.92 22.70 -17.40
CA LYS A 104 2.95 21.68 -16.94
C LYS A 104 1.70 21.60 -17.81
N GLU A 105 1.24 22.71 -18.37
CA GLU A 105 0.15 22.72 -19.34
C GLU A 105 0.57 22.15 -20.69
N PHE A 106 1.82 22.33 -21.08
CA PHE A 106 2.38 21.86 -22.34
C PHE A 106 2.81 20.39 -22.28
N PHE A 107 3.57 20.01 -21.26
CA PHE A 107 3.96 18.62 -21.00
C PHE A 107 3.21 18.10 -19.77
N ARG A 108 2.11 17.43 -20.00
CA ARG A 108 1.16 17.08 -18.95
C ARG A 108 1.55 15.86 -18.12
N GLY A 109 2.49 15.04 -18.57
CA GLY A 109 3.01 13.95 -17.78
C GLY A 109 3.39 12.70 -18.56
N LEU A 110 3.51 11.60 -17.85
CA LEU A 110 3.87 10.29 -18.38
C LEU A 110 2.80 9.27 -18.06
N TYR A 111 2.52 8.40 -19.01
CA TYR A 111 1.64 7.26 -18.86
C TYR A 111 2.45 5.96 -18.90
N ILE A 112 2.36 5.15 -17.85
CA ILE A 112 3.04 3.86 -17.73
C ILE A 112 2.00 2.78 -17.90
N LYS A 113 2.08 2.01 -19.00
CA LYS A 113 1.25 0.85 -19.23
C LYS A 113 2.02 -0.41 -18.95
N VAL A 114 1.39 -1.34 -18.22
CA VAL A 114 1.97 -2.65 -17.88
C VAL A 114 0.95 -3.72 -18.25
N GLU A 115 1.41 -4.75 -18.96
CA GLU A 115 0.58 -5.89 -19.35
C GLU A 115 1.28 -7.18 -18.93
N GLY A 116 0.53 -8.12 -18.35
CA GLY A 116 1.04 -9.45 -18.03
C GLY A 116 1.28 -10.28 -19.30
N ILE A 117 2.35 -11.06 -19.31
CA ILE A 117 2.71 -11.96 -20.41
C ILE A 117 2.50 -13.41 -19.98
N ASN A 118 1.84 -14.21 -20.78
CA ASN A 118 1.62 -15.65 -20.56
C ASN A 118 0.96 -16.01 -19.21
N SER A 119 0.05 -15.18 -18.72
CA SER A 119 -0.61 -15.36 -17.41
C SER A 119 0.35 -15.34 -16.20
N GLU A 120 1.57 -14.89 -16.41
CA GLU A 120 2.53 -14.60 -15.37
C GLU A 120 2.68 -13.08 -15.23
N GLY A 121 3.04 -12.61 -14.06
CA GLY A 121 3.25 -11.19 -13.82
C GLY A 121 3.87 -10.91 -12.47
N SER A 122 4.29 -9.68 -12.29
CA SER A 122 4.73 -9.15 -11.01
C SER A 122 4.10 -7.79 -10.78
N MET A 123 3.83 -7.49 -9.52
CA MET A 123 3.38 -6.16 -9.10
C MET A 123 4.53 -5.45 -8.39
N ILE A 124 4.80 -4.22 -8.78
CA ILE A 124 5.82 -3.39 -8.15
C ILE A 124 5.20 -2.07 -7.69
N LEU A 125 5.63 -1.60 -6.53
CA LEU A 125 5.27 -0.29 -6.03
C LEU A 125 6.33 0.73 -6.46
N LEU A 126 5.92 1.72 -7.25
CA LEU A 126 6.77 2.83 -7.66
C LEU A 126 6.57 4.03 -6.72
N ASN A 127 7.61 4.47 -6.05
CA ASN A 127 7.56 5.69 -5.26
C ASN A 127 7.83 6.90 -6.18
N LEU A 128 6.77 7.41 -6.82
CA LEU A 128 6.86 8.55 -7.73
C LEU A 128 7.07 9.90 -7.01
N ALA A 129 6.78 9.97 -5.72
CA ALA A 129 7.03 11.16 -4.90
C ALA A 129 8.49 11.29 -4.40
N SER A 130 9.32 10.28 -4.65
CA SER A 130 10.74 10.33 -4.27
C SER A 130 11.51 11.29 -5.17
N THR A 131 12.41 12.07 -4.58
CA THR A 131 13.37 12.92 -5.33
C THR A 131 14.29 12.11 -6.23
N ASN A 132 14.45 10.80 -5.99
CA ASN A 132 15.21 9.88 -6.84
C ASN A 132 14.40 9.40 -8.06
N THR A 133 13.10 9.69 -8.10
CA THR A 133 12.24 9.38 -9.25
C THR A 133 12.04 10.65 -10.05
N ASN A 134 12.73 10.74 -11.18
CA ASN A 134 12.76 11.94 -11.99
C ASN A 134 13.01 11.61 -13.47
N LEU A 135 12.78 12.61 -14.32
CA LEU A 135 13.21 12.63 -15.70
C LEU A 135 14.39 13.57 -15.82
N THR A 136 15.56 13.05 -16.20
CA THR A 136 16.77 13.86 -16.40
C THR A 136 17.06 14.04 -17.88
N ILE A 137 17.21 15.28 -18.30
CA ILE A 137 17.60 15.66 -19.64
C ILE A 137 19.09 16.01 -19.59
N HIS A 138 19.92 15.20 -20.25
CA HIS A 138 21.34 15.47 -20.43
C HIS A 138 21.54 16.29 -21.70
N TYR A 139 22.19 17.44 -21.61
CA TYR A 139 22.42 18.30 -22.76
C TYR A 139 23.79 18.96 -22.72
N THR A 140 24.25 19.41 -23.86
CA THR A 140 25.50 20.16 -23.99
C THR A 140 25.15 21.60 -24.33
N SER A 141 25.74 22.55 -23.61
CA SER A 141 25.66 23.94 -23.95
C SER A 141 27.01 24.44 -24.42
N ASP A 142 27.02 25.22 -25.49
CA ASP A 142 28.20 25.83 -26.06
C ASP A 142 28.26 27.30 -25.64
N THR A 143 29.34 27.68 -24.99
CA THR A 143 29.57 29.06 -24.57
C THR A 143 30.81 29.61 -25.26
N PRO A 144 30.71 30.75 -25.96
CA PRO A 144 31.88 31.41 -26.54
C PRO A 144 32.87 31.77 -25.44
N ILE A 145 34.15 31.46 -25.63
CA ILE A 145 35.21 31.91 -24.74
C ILE A 145 35.49 33.36 -25.01
N THR A 146 35.03 34.24 -24.13
CA THR A 146 35.44 35.66 -24.16
C THR A 146 36.67 35.83 -23.29
N SER A 147 37.85 35.67 -23.86
CA SER A 147 39.10 36.05 -23.19
C SER A 147 39.35 37.55 -23.43
N GLU A 148 39.47 38.32 -22.36
CA GLU A 148 39.83 39.76 -22.45
C GLU A 148 41.24 39.98 -23.01
N THR A 149 42.02 38.95 -23.29
CA THR A 149 43.43 39.01 -23.75
C THR A 149 43.65 38.52 -25.16
N ASP A 150 42.63 38.02 -25.86
CA ASP A 150 42.85 37.48 -27.21
C ASP A 150 42.08 38.27 -28.27
N THR A 151 42.84 38.99 -29.03
CA THR A 151 42.37 39.83 -30.12
C THR A 151 42.21 38.98 -31.38
N GLY A 152 41.25 38.10 -31.41
CA GLY A 152 40.96 37.70 -32.77
C GLY A 152 40.34 36.39 -33.14
N ASN A 153 40.01 35.48 -32.28
CA ASN A 153 39.26 34.29 -32.70
C ASN A 153 38.00 34.13 -31.86
N ILE A 154 36.88 34.47 -32.46
CA ILE A 154 35.53 34.22 -31.92
C ILE A 154 35.13 32.73 -32.08
N ASP A 155 36.03 31.89 -32.54
CA ASP A 155 35.76 30.48 -32.91
C ASP A 155 36.08 29.47 -31.79
N ASP A 156 36.61 29.91 -30.67
CA ASP A 156 36.81 29.00 -29.54
C ASP A 156 35.53 28.91 -28.71
N ILE A 157 34.87 27.76 -28.83
CA ILE A 157 33.67 27.40 -28.07
C ILE A 157 34.07 26.38 -27.03
N THR A 158 33.66 26.58 -25.78
CA THR A 158 33.74 25.54 -24.76
C THR A 158 32.39 24.91 -24.56
N SER A 159 32.33 23.59 -24.76
CA SER A 159 31.13 22.80 -24.57
C SER A 159 31.06 22.27 -23.13
N TYR A 160 29.96 22.51 -22.45
CA TYR A 160 29.68 22.02 -21.10
C TYR A 160 28.56 21.03 -21.14
N GLN A 161 28.76 19.88 -20.46
CA GLN A 161 27.69 18.94 -20.20
C GLN A 161 26.87 19.39 -19.00
N ASN A 162 25.56 19.39 -19.14
CA ASN A 162 24.61 19.81 -18.12
C ASN A 162 23.49 18.83 -18.01
N ASP A 163 22.88 18.80 -16.83
CA ASP A 163 21.70 18.01 -16.52
C ASP A 163 20.55 18.93 -16.12
N TYR A 164 19.38 18.67 -16.68
CA TYR A 164 18.15 19.31 -16.26
C TYR A 164 17.20 18.27 -15.70
N VAL A 165 16.84 18.40 -14.41
CA VAL A 165 16.05 17.41 -13.69
C VAL A 165 14.61 17.89 -13.56
N LEU A 166 13.67 17.08 -14.05
CA LEU A 166 12.23 17.25 -13.89
C LEU A 166 11.73 16.26 -12.86
N ASN A 167 11.20 16.74 -11.74
CA ASN A 167 10.59 15.92 -10.71
C ASN A 167 9.10 15.75 -10.97
N PHE A 168 8.57 14.58 -10.62
CA PHE A 168 7.14 14.33 -10.70
C PHE A 168 6.40 15.07 -9.59
N SER A 169 5.28 15.70 -9.93
CA SER A 169 4.40 16.43 -9.01
C SER A 169 2.98 16.46 -9.57
N GLY A 170 2.01 16.84 -8.73
CA GLY A 170 0.60 16.90 -9.12
C GLY A 170 -0.12 15.57 -8.92
N VAL A 171 -1.12 15.30 -9.74
CA VAL A 171 -2.01 14.14 -9.62
C VAL A 171 -1.28 12.86 -10.04
N LEU A 172 -1.27 11.86 -9.17
CA LEU A 172 -0.78 10.51 -9.44
C LEU A 172 -1.98 9.56 -9.48
N LEU A 173 -2.18 8.89 -10.60
CA LEU A 173 -3.29 7.98 -10.81
C LEU A 173 -2.78 6.57 -11.03
N ASN A 174 -3.46 5.60 -10.41
CA ASN A 174 -3.36 4.19 -10.78
C ASN A 174 -4.68 3.78 -11.46
N ILE A 175 -4.57 2.97 -12.49
CA ILE A 175 -5.71 2.39 -13.19
C ILE A 175 -5.48 0.89 -13.21
N PHE A 176 -6.37 0.14 -12.56
CA PHE A 176 -6.32 -1.31 -12.54
C PHE A 176 -7.53 -1.88 -13.25
N ASP A 177 -7.27 -2.88 -14.09
CA ASP A 177 -8.30 -3.74 -14.66
C ASP A 177 -8.25 -5.06 -13.88
N ASN A 178 -9.14 -5.20 -12.89
CA ASN A 178 -9.18 -6.34 -11.99
C ASN A 178 -10.23 -7.35 -12.43
N ASN A 179 -9.86 -8.61 -12.40
CA ASN A 179 -10.79 -9.73 -12.53
C ASN A 179 -10.82 -10.49 -11.20
N PHE A 180 -11.84 -10.19 -10.38
CA PHE A 180 -12.02 -10.86 -9.10
C PHE A 180 -12.59 -12.26 -9.32
N SER A 181 -11.81 -13.29 -8.98
CA SER A 181 -12.22 -14.69 -9.09
C SER A 181 -13.05 -15.17 -7.89
N ILE A 182 -13.08 -14.39 -6.80
CA ILE A 182 -13.79 -14.72 -5.57
C ILE A 182 -15.01 -13.80 -5.46
N ASP A 183 -16.19 -14.40 -5.37
CA ASP A 183 -17.44 -13.71 -5.13
C ASP A 183 -17.73 -13.70 -3.62
N VAL A 184 -17.70 -12.51 -3.02
CA VAL A 184 -18.02 -12.28 -1.60
C VAL A 184 -19.43 -11.73 -1.39
N SER A 185 -20.23 -11.61 -2.44
CA SER A 185 -21.61 -11.09 -2.35
C SER A 185 -22.55 -11.95 -1.52
N SER A 186 -22.17 -13.21 -1.21
CA SER A 186 -22.90 -14.14 -0.36
C SER A 186 -22.42 -14.15 1.10
N SER A 187 -21.58 -13.20 1.49
CA SER A 187 -21.12 -13.05 2.88
C SER A 187 -22.31 -12.90 3.84
N ASP A 188 -22.28 -13.65 4.95
CA ASP A 188 -23.31 -13.59 5.99
C ASP A 188 -22.84 -12.69 7.15
N GLU A 189 -23.27 -11.45 7.12
CA GLU A 189 -22.91 -10.45 8.14
C GLU A 189 -23.43 -10.76 9.54
N VAL A 190 -24.42 -11.63 9.66
CA VAL A 190 -25.05 -11.96 10.94
C VAL A 190 -24.41 -13.18 11.58
N ASN A 191 -24.22 -14.27 10.80
CA ASN A 191 -23.71 -15.53 11.31
C ASN A 191 -22.22 -15.72 11.02
N GLY A 192 -21.69 -14.94 10.09
CA GLY A 192 -20.30 -15.04 9.62
C GLY A 192 -20.10 -16.11 8.55
N ASP A 193 -18.89 -16.21 8.07
CA ASP A 193 -18.52 -16.99 6.88
C ASP A 193 -17.62 -18.19 7.22
N GLU A 194 -17.53 -19.14 6.29
CA GLU A 194 -16.59 -20.26 6.37
C GLU A 194 -15.14 -19.79 6.19
N ASN A 195 -14.91 -18.79 5.34
CA ASN A 195 -13.60 -18.25 5.04
C ASN A 195 -13.61 -16.72 5.11
N ILE A 196 -12.48 -16.15 5.54
CA ILE A 196 -12.22 -14.71 5.50
C ILE A 196 -11.16 -14.48 4.42
N TYR A 197 -11.53 -13.76 3.38
CA TYR A 197 -10.63 -13.40 2.29
C TYR A 197 -10.00 -12.05 2.55
N LEU A 198 -8.67 -12.00 2.58
CA LEU A 198 -7.91 -10.77 2.76
C LEU A 198 -6.99 -10.57 1.57
N LYS A 199 -7.07 -9.41 0.94
CA LYS A 199 -6.18 -9.01 -0.15
C LYS A 199 -6.02 -7.50 -0.14
N GLY A 200 -4.79 -7.04 -0.27
CA GLY A 200 -4.47 -5.63 -0.37
C GLY A 200 -4.70 -5.07 -1.78
N GLY A 201 -4.47 -3.77 -1.89
CA GLY A 201 -4.79 -3.04 -3.10
C GLY A 201 -6.30 -2.94 -3.28
N GLU A 202 -6.74 -3.06 -4.50
CA GLU A 202 -8.14 -3.30 -4.83
C GLU A 202 -8.43 -4.79 -4.54
N GLY A 203 -8.96 -5.07 -3.36
CA GLY A 203 -9.05 -6.44 -2.85
C GLY A 203 -10.16 -6.60 -1.82
N TYR A 204 -9.86 -7.30 -0.73
CA TYR A 204 -10.83 -7.69 0.28
C TYR A 204 -10.35 -7.38 1.69
N VAL A 205 -11.26 -6.95 2.54
CA VAL A 205 -11.08 -6.82 3.98
C VAL A 205 -12.14 -7.63 4.71
N GLY A 206 -11.79 -8.17 5.87
CA GLY A 206 -12.72 -8.90 6.73
C GLY A 206 -13.32 -7.96 7.77
N MET A 207 -14.56 -8.28 8.20
CA MET A 207 -15.18 -7.65 9.36
C MET A 207 -15.20 -8.63 10.52
N VAL A 208 -14.94 -8.13 11.73
CA VAL A 208 -14.89 -8.93 12.95
C VAL A 208 -15.72 -8.25 14.03
N ASP A 209 -16.82 -8.90 14.40
CA ASP A 209 -17.65 -8.50 15.53
C ASP A 209 -17.31 -9.40 16.72
N LEU A 210 -16.78 -8.81 17.80
CA LEU A 210 -16.47 -9.58 19.00
C LEU A 210 -17.74 -9.80 19.81
N PHE A 211 -17.98 -11.05 20.23
CA PHE A 211 -19.10 -11.43 21.10
C PHE A 211 -20.47 -10.97 20.56
N ASN A 212 -20.67 -11.12 19.24
CA ASN A 212 -21.92 -10.71 18.59
C ASN A 212 -23.02 -11.77 18.82
N GLY A 213 -24.29 -11.29 18.82
CA GLY A 213 -25.48 -12.13 18.92
C GLY A 213 -25.86 -12.53 20.35
N THR A 214 -26.50 -13.70 20.52
CA THR A 214 -26.97 -14.19 21.81
C THR A 214 -26.37 -15.54 22.14
N VAL A 215 -26.22 -15.79 23.45
CA VAL A 215 -25.77 -17.07 24.01
C VAL A 215 -26.74 -17.54 25.08
N GLU A 216 -26.78 -18.86 25.33
CA GLU A 216 -27.55 -19.44 26.42
C GLU A 216 -26.74 -19.32 27.70
N ASN A 217 -27.30 -18.67 28.73
CA ASN A 217 -26.71 -18.61 30.06
C ASN A 217 -26.91 -19.90 30.86
N GLU A 218 -26.36 -20.00 32.06
CA GLU A 218 -26.48 -21.18 32.93
C GLU A 218 -27.91 -21.51 33.34
N MET A 219 -28.86 -20.59 33.23
CA MET A 219 -30.26 -20.76 33.51
C MET A 219 -31.09 -21.20 32.30
N GLY A 220 -30.48 -21.28 31.11
CA GLY A 220 -31.12 -21.61 29.84
C GLY A 220 -31.77 -20.42 29.14
N ASP A 221 -31.53 -19.21 29.59
CA ASP A 221 -32.04 -17.98 28.94
C ASP A 221 -31.09 -17.50 27.83
N GLN A 222 -31.68 -17.00 26.75
CA GLN A 222 -30.92 -16.30 25.69
C GLN A 222 -30.59 -14.88 26.16
N VAL A 223 -29.31 -14.59 26.28
CA VAL A 223 -28.79 -13.30 26.72
C VAL A 223 -27.82 -12.73 25.67
N ASP A 224 -27.60 -11.43 25.67
CA ASP A 224 -26.59 -10.80 24.81
C ASP A 224 -25.21 -11.41 25.08
N ALA A 225 -24.49 -11.74 24.00
CA ALA A 225 -23.21 -12.45 24.10
C ALA A 225 -22.12 -11.60 24.74
N PHE A 226 -22.11 -10.28 24.45
CA PHE A 226 -21.14 -9.37 25.04
C PHE A 226 -21.42 -9.11 26.52
N ASP A 227 -22.68 -8.88 26.90
CA ASP A 227 -23.07 -8.69 28.29
C ASP A 227 -22.77 -9.96 29.12
N HIS A 228 -23.05 -11.13 28.56
CA HIS A 228 -22.71 -12.40 29.19
C HIS A 228 -21.21 -12.56 29.38
N PHE A 229 -20.42 -12.26 28.35
CA PHE A 229 -18.94 -12.27 28.44
C PHE A 229 -18.44 -11.27 29.47
N LYS A 230 -18.93 -10.00 29.47
CA LYS A 230 -18.56 -8.95 30.41
C LYS A 230 -18.80 -9.39 31.86
N SER A 231 -19.92 -10.07 32.13
CA SER A 231 -20.28 -10.53 33.48
C SER A 231 -19.27 -11.51 34.11
N PHE A 232 -18.42 -12.17 33.33
CA PHE A 232 -17.33 -13.02 33.88
C PHE A 232 -16.18 -12.21 34.45
N PHE A 233 -16.02 -10.96 34.03
CA PHE A 233 -14.88 -10.10 34.38
C PHE A 233 -15.26 -8.89 35.21
N TYR A 234 -16.53 -8.47 35.15
CA TYR A 234 -17.00 -7.25 35.80
C TYR A 234 -18.38 -7.45 36.41
N ASP A 235 -18.57 -6.99 37.65
CA ASP A 235 -19.86 -6.94 38.33
C ASP A 235 -20.45 -5.53 38.22
N ASP A 236 -21.48 -5.38 37.42
CA ASP A 236 -22.17 -4.10 37.21
C ASP A 236 -22.92 -3.60 38.46
N ILE A 237 -23.22 -4.48 39.41
CA ILE A 237 -23.94 -4.12 40.66
C ILE A 237 -22.96 -3.46 41.65
N SER A 238 -21.82 -4.09 41.86
CA SER A 238 -20.77 -3.55 42.75
C SER A 238 -19.81 -2.59 42.04
N GLU A 239 -19.96 -2.40 40.74
CA GLU A 239 -19.07 -1.59 39.90
C GLU A 239 -17.59 -1.96 40.07
N SER A 240 -17.29 -3.26 40.13
CA SER A 240 -15.94 -3.73 40.42
C SER A 240 -15.51 -4.90 39.51
N PRO A 241 -14.23 -4.99 39.20
CA PRO A 241 -13.70 -6.10 38.43
C PRO A 241 -13.71 -7.39 39.25
N LEU A 242 -14.28 -8.46 38.70
CA LEU A 242 -14.23 -9.82 39.24
C LEU A 242 -12.93 -10.52 38.89
N LYS A 243 -12.39 -10.22 37.72
CA LYS A 243 -11.15 -10.80 37.17
C LYS A 243 -10.37 -9.74 36.43
N LEU A 244 -9.05 -9.81 36.48
CA LEU A 244 -8.16 -8.91 35.76
C LEU A 244 -7.56 -9.61 34.55
N ILE A 245 -7.78 -9.07 33.37
CA ILE A 245 -7.19 -9.59 32.13
C ILE A 245 -5.71 -9.18 32.11
N ASN A 246 -4.82 -10.16 32.16
CA ASN A 246 -3.38 -9.94 32.07
C ASN A 246 -2.91 -9.89 30.62
N GLU A 247 -3.50 -10.77 29.80
CA GLU A 247 -3.14 -10.88 28.39
C GLU A 247 -4.29 -11.50 27.59
N ALA A 248 -4.52 -10.96 26.39
CA ALA A 248 -5.52 -11.49 25.48
C ALA A 248 -5.05 -11.40 24.02
N TYR A 249 -5.34 -12.45 23.27
CA TYR A 249 -5.03 -12.57 21.85
C TYR A 249 -6.22 -13.05 21.07
N ILE A 250 -6.31 -12.60 19.82
CA ILE A 250 -7.14 -13.25 18.81
C ILE A 250 -6.23 -13.99 17.83
N GLU A 251 -6.56 -15.26 17.55
CA GLU A 251 -5.84 -16.11 16.60
C GLU A 251 -6.69 -16.35 15.36
N PHE A 252 -6.12 -16.13 14.18
CA PHE A 252 -6.70 -16.44 12.89
C PHE A 252 -5.85 -17.50 12.19
N TYR A 253 -6.44 -18.61 11.84
CA TYR A 253 -5.74 -19.72 11.16
C TYR A 253 -5.85 -19.57 9.65
N VAL A 254 -4.73 -19.75 8.97
CA VAL A 254 -4.67 -19.76 7.51
C VAL A 254 -5.36 -21.00 6.97
N ASN A 255 -6.23 -20.83 5.99
CA ASN A 255 -6.82 -21.93 5.25
C ASN A 255 -5.83 -22.44 4.19
N GLN A 256 -5.05 -23.44 4.58
CA GLN A 256 -3.98 -24.00 3.77
C GLN A 256 -4.48 -24.75 2.52
N ASP A 257 -5.75 -25.13 2.48
CA ASP A 257 -6.37 -25.78 1.33
C ASP A 257 -6.64 -24.79 0.17
N LEU A 258 -6.76 -23.50 0.50
CA LEU A 258 -6.91 -22.38 -0.45
C LEU A 258 -5.61 -21.60 -0.60
N ASN A 259 -4.51 -22.32 -0.73
CA ASN A 259 -3.16 -21.77 -0.72
C ASN A 259 -2.99 -20.61 -1.72
N LEU A 260 -2.60 -19.45 -1.20
CA LEU A 260 -2.20 -18.30 -1.98
C LEU A 260 -0.67 -18.15 -1.90
N GLU A 261 -0.04 -17.99 -3.05
CA GLU A 261 1.35 -17.55 -3.10
C GLU A 261 1.45 -16.12 -2.53
N ASN A 262 2.53 -15.78 -1.86
CA ASN A 262 2.81 -14.45 -1.30
C ASN A 262 1.89 -14.04 -0.13
N GLU A 263 1.76 -14.91 0.87
CA GLU A 263 1.08 -14.56 2.12
C GLU A 263 1.70 -13.32 2.79
N PRO A 264 0.87 -12.41 3.36
CA PRO A 264 1.38 -11.27 4.11
C PRO A 264 2.07 -11.74 5.40
N ASP A 265 3.16 -11.08 5.78
CA ASP A 265 3.83 -11.38 7.04
C ASP A 265 3.00 -10.98 8.24
N ARG A 266 2.07 -10.04 8.07
CA ARG A 266 1.17 -9.56 9.11
C ARG A 266 -0.19 -9.18 8.57
N ILE A 267 -1.20 -9.38 9.42
CA ILE A 267 -2.53 -8.82 9.25
C ILE A 267 -2.76 -7.72 10.28
N TYR A 268 -3.67 -6.81 10.00
CA TYR A 268 -3.90 -5.60 10.77
C TYR A 268 -5.36 -5.53 11.20
N LEU A 269 -5.57 -5.40 12.52
CA LEU A 269 -6.88 -5.26 13.13
C LEU A 269 -7.06 -3.81 13.62
N TYR A 270 -8.15 -3.17 13.25
CA TYR A 270 -8.42 -1.76 13.53
C TYR A 270 -9.89 -1.52 13.89
N ASN A 271 -10.19 -0.42 14.55
CA ASN A 271 -11.56 0.01 14.80
C ASN A 271 -12.16 0.53 13.47
N TYR A 272 -13.11 -0.22 12.92
CA TYR A 272 -13.73 0.08 11.63
C TYR A 272 -14.59 1.36 11.70
N GLU A 273 -15.33 1.58 12.79
CA GLU A 273 -16.23 2.72 12.92
C GLU A 273 -15.48 4.05 13.06
N GLN A 274 -14.32 4.02 13.74
CA GLN A 274 -13.51 5.21 14.01
C GLN A 274 -12.35 5.38 13.04
N ASN A 275 -12.08 4.40 12.18
CA ASN A 275 -10.94 4.38 11.26
C ASN A 275 -9.61 4.64 11.98
N THR A 276 -9.37 3.91 13.07
CA THR A 276 -8.18 4.05 13.90
C THR A 276 -7.58 2.71 14.28
N SER A 277 -6.26 2.69 14.49
CA SER A 277 -5.58 1.54 15.11
C SER A 277 -6.16 1.25 16.49
N LEU A 278 -6.13 0.00 16.91
CA LEU A 278 -6.47 -0.37 18.28
C LEU A 278 -5.50 0.22 19.29
N ILE A 279 -5.94 0.40 20.55
CA ILE A 279 -5.11 0.93 21.64
C ILE A 279 -3.83 0.11 21.84
N ASP A 280 -3.91 -1.21 21.66
CA ASP A 280 -2.78 -2.13 21.79
C ASP A 280 -1.65 -1.79 20.81
N TYR A 281 -1.96 -1.27 19.60
CA TYR A 281 -0.97 -0.79 18.64
C TYR A 281 -0.17 0.40 19.19
N PHE A 282 -0.82 1.35 19.85
CA PHE A 282 -0.15 2.55 20.39
C PHE A 282 0.70 2.22 21.61
N ILE A 283 0.24 1.29 22.44
CA ILE A 283 0.93 0.88 23.69
C ILE A 283 2.16 0.01 23.39
N ASP A 284 2.14 -0.77 22.31
CA ASP A 284 3.30 -1.57 21.92
C ASP A 284 4.49 -0.68 21.55
N GLN A 285 5.50 -0.66 22.42
CA GLN A 285 6.75 0.08 22.25
C GLN A 285 7.87 -0.77 21.62
N SER A 286 7.56 -2.00 21.17
CA SER A 286 8.56 -2.81 20.51
C SER A 286 9.01 -2.16 19.20
N VAL A 287 10.31 -1.98 19.08
CA VAL A 287 10.95 -1.34 17.92
C VAL A 287 11.93 -2.32 17.29
N SER A 288 12.11 -2.17 15.99
CA SER A 288 13.10 -2.89 15.23
C SER A 288 13.98 -1.90 14.45
N SER A 289 15.10 -2.36 13.97
CA SER A 289 15.97 -1.59 13.05
C SER A 289 15.25 -1.15 11.78
N THR A 290 14.14 -1.82 11.45
CA THR A 290 13.22 -1.47 10.37
C THR A 290 11.83 -1.27 10.94
N THR A 291 11.13 -0.21 10.54
CA THR A 291 9.74 0.07 10.97
C THR A 291 8.80 -1.08 10.65
N ILE A 292 9.06 -1.79 9.56
CA ILE A 292 8.29 -2.95 9.10
C ILE A 292 8.24 -4.08 10.15
N ASN A 293 9.24 -4.18 11.02
CA ASN A 293 9.35 -5.20 12.06
C ASN A 293 9.07 -4.67 13.49
N ALA A 294 8.57 -3.46 13.63
CA ALA A 294 8.11 -2.94 14.92
C ALA A 294 6.77 -3.56 15.34
N LYS A 295 6.26 -3.21 16.52
CA LYS A 295 4.94 -3.65 17.01
C LYS A 295 4.75 -5.18 17.08
N ILE A 296 5.82 -5.91 17.35
CA ILE A 296 5.81 -7.39 17.34
C ILE A 296 5.02 -8.02 18.49
N ASN A 297 4.78 -7.25 19.59
CA ASN A 297 3.95 -7.76 20.68
C ASN A 297 2.45 -7.65 20.38
N HIS A 298 2.05 -6.65 19.60
CA HIS A 298 0.65 -6.48 19.17
C HIS A 298 0.33 -7.31 17.94
N LEU A 299 1.16 -7.20 16.91
CA LEU A 299 1.00 -7.89 15.64
C LEU A 299 2.17 -8.85 15.42
N GLU A 300 2.02 -10.09 15.90
CA GLU A 300 3.03 -11.11 15.68
C GLU A 300 3.16 -11.44 14.18
N PRO A 301 4.37 -11.71 13.68
CA PRO A 301 4.55 -12.23 12.32
C PRO A 301 3.79 -13.54 12.11
N LEU A 302 3.42 -13.81 10.84
CA LEU A 302 2.81 -15.07 10.44
C LEU A 302 3.63 -16.25 10.94
N GLN A 303 3.01 -17.11 11.76
CA GLN A 303 3.61 -18.37 12.14
C GLN A 303 3.58 -19.32 10.92
N ARG A 304 4.73 -19.89 10.59
CA ARG A 304 4.90 -20.78 9.43
C ARG A 304 5.28 -22.18 9.84
N VAL A 305 5.08 -23.12 8.94
CA VAL A 305 5.48 -24.53 9.13
C VAL A 305 7.01 -24.60 9.32
N ASP A 306 7.43 -25.33 10.34
CA ASP A 306 8.85 -25.55 10.70
C ASP A 306 9.63 -24.27 11.01
N ASP A 307 8.95 -23.14 11.27
CA ASP A 307 9.56 -21.78 11.41
C ASP A 307 10.40 -21.38 10.18
N ASP A 308 10.12 -21.98 9.02
CA ASP A 308 10.77 -21.66 7.76
C ASP A 308 10.16 -20.37 7.16
N PRO A 309 10.96 -19.33 6.86
CA PRO A 309 10.47 -18.10 6.23
C PRO A 309 9.72 -18.33 4.91
N GLU A 310 10.05 -19.40 4.18
CA GLU A 310 9.39 -19.81 2.93
C GLU A 310 8.31 -20.87 3.18
N GLY A 311 8.13 -21.29 4.43
CA GLY A 311 7.14 -22.29 4.83
C GLY A 311 5.72 -21.76 4.70
N GLN A 312 4.76 -22.67 4.49
CA GLN A 312 3.34 -22.34 4.43
C GLN A 312 2.85 -21.71 5.74
N GLY A 313 2.00 -20.69 5.65
CA GLY A 313 1.41 -20.03 6.80
C GLY A 313 0.51 -20.95 7.63
N ILE A 314 0.56 -20.83 8.95
CA ILE A 314 -0.28 -21.56 9.90
C ILE A 314 -1.32 -20.64 10.50
N LYS A 315 -0.89 -19.56 11.13
CA LYS A 315 -1.80 -18.61 11.81
C LYS A 315 -1.17 -17.26 12.06
N TYR A 316 -2.03 -16.27 12.21
CA TYR A 316 -1.73 -14.96 12.75
C TYR A 316 -2.22 -14.85 14.18
N LYS A 317 -1.50 -14.08 15.00
CA LYS A 317 -1.85 -13.80 16.38
C LYS A 317 -1.78 -12.30 16.64
N ILE A 318 -2.89 -11.73 17.10
CA ILE A 318 -3.02 -10.30 17.37
C ILE A 318 -3.35 -10.11 18.84
N ARG A 319 -2.54 -9.34 19.57
CA ARG A 319 -2.80 -8.99 20.94
C ARG A 319 -3.85 -7.90 21.03
N ILE A 320 -4.88 -8.12 21.85
CA ILE A 320 -6.01 -7.22 22.04
C ILE A 320 -6.30 -6.99 23.55
N THR A 321 -5.28 -7.03 24.38
CA THR A 321 -5.41 -6.98 25.84
C THR A 321 -6.06 -5.69 26.31
N GLU A 322 -5.53 -4.55 25.86
CA GLU A 322 -6.03 -3.25 26.30
C GLU A 322 -7.36 -2.90 25.61
N HIS A 323 -7.55 -3.36 24.39
CA HIS A 323 -8.86 -3.26 23.73
C HIS A 323 -9.95 -3.95 24.56
N LEU A 324 -9.73 -5.20 25.00
CA LEU A 324 -10.68 -5.92 25.84
C LEU A 324 -10.84 -5.24 27.20
N ASN A 325 -9.78 -4.81 27.85
CA ASN A 325 -9.86 -4.08 29.12
C ASN A 325 -10.73 -2.81 28.97
N ASN A 326 -10.60 -2.08 27.87
CA ASN A 326 -11.39 -0.87 27.65
C ASN A 326 -12.88 -1.15 27.47
N ILE A 327 -13.26 -2.17 26.71
CA ILE A 327 -14.68 -2.49 26.49
C ILE A 327 -15.32 -3.15 27.71
N ILE A 328 -14.55 -3.81 28.58
CA ILE A 328 -15.07 -4.48 29.79
C ILE A 328 -15.07 -3.54 31.00
N LEU A 329 -13.94 -2.84 31.25
CA LEU A 329 -13.72 -2.10 32.50
C LEU A 329 -13.95 -0.60 32.36
N GLN A 330 -13.89 -0.03 31.13
CA GLN A 330 -14.00 1.40 30.91
C GLN A 330 -15.23 1.80 30.10
N ASP A 331 -16.16 0.86 29.95
CA ASP A 331 -17.44 1.09 29.26
C ASP A 331 -17.29 1.64 27.82
N SER A 332 -16.15 1.30 27.18
CA SER A 332 -15.94 1.63 25.77
C SER A 332 -16.85 0.78 24.88
N THR A 333 -17.28 1.34 23.76
CA THR A 333 -18.13 0.62 22.81
C THR A 333 -17.42 -0.62 22.27
N ASN A 334 -18.12 -1.77 22.24
CA ASN A 334 -17.69 -2.96 21.50
C ASN A 334 -17.97 -2.72 20.01
N ALA A 335 -17.10 -1.94 19.37
CA ALA A 335 -17.23 -1.53 17.97
C ALA A 335 -16.82 -2.67 17.03
N ARG A 336 -17.40 -2.68 15.83
CA ARG A 336 -16.96 -3.55 14.74
C ARG A 336 -15.49 -3.29 14.39
N LEU A 337 -14.74 -4.34 14.18
CA LEU A 337 -13.33 -4.28 13.80
C LEU A 337 -13.14 -4.63 12.34
N GLY A 338 -12.26 -3.90 11.67
CA GLY A 338 -11.80 -4.23 10.33
C GLY A 338 -10.53 -5.07 10.38
N LEU A 339 -10.44 -6.09 9.56
CA LEU A 339 -9.28 -6.95 9.40
C LEU A 339 -8.74 -6.84 7.98
N GLY A 340 -7.54 -6.32 7.84
CA GLY A 340 -6.85 -6.19 6.57
C GLY A 340 -5.44 -6.75 6.61
N ILE A 341 -4.79 -6.80 5.48
CA ILE A 341 -3.35 -7.06 5.43
C ILE A 341 -2.60 -5.74 5.54
N ILE A 342 -1.36 -5.80 6.00
CA ILE A 342 -0.52 -4.61 6.08
C ILE A 342 0.90 -4.94 5.60
N ASN A 343 1.41 -4.16 4.65
CA ASN A 343 2.77 -4.31 4.12
C ASN A 343 3.81 -3.56 4.93
N ASP A 344 3.41 -2.43 5.51
CA ASP A 344 4.24 -1.63 6.42
C ASP A 344 3.41 -1.25 7.65
N ILE A 345 3.84 -1.71 8.79
CA ILE A 345 3.14 -1.54 10.06
C ILE A 345 3.07 -0.09 10.53
N ALA A 346 3.93 0.78 10.02
CA ALA A 346 3.89 2.22 10.27
C ALA A 346 2.89 2.97 9.36
N ALA A 347 2.44 2.33 8.28
CA ALA A 347 1.53 2.91 7.30
C ALA A 347 0.06 2.76 7.72
N THR A 348 -0.30 3.38 8.85
CA THR A 348 -1.63 3.31 9.48
C THR A 348 -2.50 4.54 9.25
N SER A 349 -2.11 5.46 8.36
CA SER A 349 -2.97 6.55 7.92
C SER A 349 -4.12 6.00 7.08
N PHE A 350 -5.35 6.44 7.36
CA PHE A 350 -6.54 5.97 6.66
C PHE A 350 -6.87 6.89 5.48
N PHE A 351 -7.28 6.29 4.38
CA PHE A 351 -7.70 6.96 3.16
C PHE A 351 -9.05 6.45 2.71
N SER A 352 -9.90 7.35 2.23
CA SER A 352 -11.20 6.98 1.67
C SER A 352 -11.02 6.13 0.42
N ILE A 353 -11.80 5.08 0.33
CA ILE A 353 -11.90 4.21 -0.86
C ILE A 353 -13.33 4.23 -1.39
N LEU A 354 -13.49 3.84 -2.65
CA LEU A 354 -14.80 3.61 -3.24
C LEU A 354 -15.33 2.25 -2.76
N ASN A 355 -16.59 2.21 -2.35
CA ASN A 355 -17.35 1.00 -2.16
C ASN A 355 -18.69 1.07 -2.90
N ASP A 356 -19.39 -0.07 -3.05
CA ASP A 356 -20.64 -0.16 -3.80
C ASP A 356 -21.81 0.56 -3.12
N ASP A 357 -21.69 0.83 -1.82
CA ASP A 357 -22.76 1.40 -0.99
C ASP A 357 -22.69 2.95 -0.83
N ASP A 358 -21.79 3.62 -1.56
CA ASP A 358 -21.55 5.08 -1.45
C ASP A 358 -21.16 5.56 -0.03
N GLU A 359 -20.79 4.66 0.86
CA GLU A 359 -20.29 5.03 2.18
C GLU A 359 -18.81 5.42 2.12
N ASP A 360 -18.41 6.38 2.96
CA ASP A 360 -16.99 6.80 3.07
C ASP A 360 -16.16 5.74 3.81
N LEU A 361 -16.01 4.56 3.21
CA LEU A 361 -15.14 3.51 3.71
C LEU A 361 -13.68 3.99 3.67
N GLN A 362 -12.96 3.75 4.76
CA GLN A 362 -11.54 4.11 4.85
C GLN A 362 -10.69 2.90 5.17
N LEU A 363 -9.54 2.80 4.51
CA LEU A 363 -8.55 1.75 4.75
C LEU A 363 -7.19 2.34 5.06
N ALA A 364 -6.41 1.60 5.85
CA ALA A 364 -5.02 1.96 6.13
C ALA A 364 -4.18 1.92 4.85
N SER A 365 -3.30 2.88 4.68
CA SER A 365 -2.40 2.96 3.51
C SER A 365 -1.56 1.70 3.31
N GLY A 366 -1.14 1.04 4.41
CA GLY A 366 -0.43 -0.22 4.35
C GLY A 366 -1.24 -1.37 3.75
N THR A 367 -2.57 -1.34 3.86
CA THR A 367 -3.49 -2.27 3.20
C THR A 367 -3.62 -1.94 1.71
N ILE A 368 -3.89 -0.67 1.40
CA ILE A 368 -4.08 -0.19 0.03
C ILE A 368 -2.84 -0.45 -0.84
N LEU A 369 -1.65 -0.29 -0.28
CA LEU A 369 -0.39 -0.45 -1.00
C LEU A 369 0.17 -1.88 -1.01
N SER A 370 -0.55 -2.84 -0.42
CA SER A 370 -0.11 -4.24 -0.41
C SER A 370 -0.61 -4.99 -1.65
N HIS A 371 0.25 -5.83 -2.22
CA HIS A 371 -0.12 -6.77 -3.29
C HIS A 371 -0.42 -8.18 -2.78
N LYS A 372 -0.16 -8.43 -1.49
CA LYS A 372 -0.29 -9.74 -0.85
C LYS A 372 -1.76 -10.09 -0.55
N GLY A 373 -2.02 -11.36 -0.30
CA GLY A 373 -3.32 -11.86 0.11
C GLY A 373 -3.22 -13.13 0.94
N THR A 374 -4.27 -13.45 1.68
CA THR A 374 -4.40 -14.72 2.42
C THR A 374 -5.87 -15.07 2.60
N VAL A 375 -6.15 -16.33 2.79
CA VAL A 375 -7.46 -16.83 3.16
C VAL A 375 -7.37 -17.44 4.56
N LEU A 376 -8.25 -17.00 5.44
CA LEU A 376 -8.32 -17.47 6.82
C LEU A 376 -9.59 -18.30 7.01
N HIS A 377 -9.56 -19.23 7.95
CA HIS A 377 -10.79 -19.89 8.41
C HIS A 377 -11.67 -18.87 9.11
N GLY A 378 -12.95 -18.83 8.75
CA GLY A 378 -13.96 -18.03 9.41
C GLY A 378 -14.62 -18.77 10.58
N ASN A 379 -15.57 -18.12 11.25
CA ASN A 379 -16.28 -18.70 12.40
C ASN A 379 -17.24 -19.83 12.02
N GLN A 380 -17.63 -19.96 10.74
CA GLN A 380 -18.42 -21.07 10.21
C GLN A 380 -17.57 -22.17 9.56
N SER A 381 -16.25 -22.12 9.69
CA SER A 381 -15.38 -23.15 9.12
C SER A 381 -15.77 -24.55 9.61
N GLN A 382 -15.75 -25.53 8.70
CA GLN A 382 -15.96 -26.95 9.01
C GLN A 382 -14.84 -27.50 9.90
N GLN A 383 -13.66 -26.90 9.88
CA GLN A 383 -12.55 -27.21 10.77
C GLN A 383 -12.67 -26.39 12.06
N GLU A 384 -13.46 -26.91 13.04
CA GLU A 384 -13.77 -26.19 14.27
C GLU A 384 -12.53 -25.76 15.07
N ASP A 385 -11.46 -26.54 15.04
CA ASP A 385 -10.20 -26.25 15.70
C ASP A 385 -9.44 -25.09 15.05
N LYS A 386 -9.80 -24.71 13.82
CA LYS A 386 -9.21 -23.61 13.04
C LYS A 386 -10.05 -22.32 13.03
N ARG A 387 -11.27 -22.35 13.59
CA ARG A 387 -12.07 -21.12 13.72
C ARG A 387 -11.32 -20.06 14.50
N PRO A 388 -11.57 -18.76 14.25
CA PRO A 388 -10.98 -17.68 15.04
C PRO A 388 -11.23 -17.88 16.54
N LYS A 389 -10.21 -17.64 17.35
CA LYS A 389 -10.27 -17.89 18.81
C LYS A 389 -9.71 -16.72 19.58
N ILE A 390 -10.41 -16.32 20.63
CA ILE A 390 -9.88 -15.41 21.64
C ILE A 390 -9.32 -16.24 22.79
N LYS A 391 -8.08 -16.01 23.16
CA LYS A 391 -7.43 -16.59 24.33
C LYS A 391 -7.17 -15.51 25.35
N ILE A 392 -7.67 -15.71 26.54
CA ILE A 392 -7.58 -14.73 27.64
C ILE A 392 -6.89 -15.36 28.83
N TYR A 393 -5.84 -14.71 29.31
CA TYR A 393 -5.14 -15.02 30.56
C TYR A 393 -5.54 -14.00 31.60
N TYR A 394 -6.08 -14.45 32.72
CA TYR A 394 -6.59 -13.57 33.77
C TYR A 394 -6.15 -14.02 35.15
N THR A 395 -6.24 -13.11 36.11
CA THR A 395 -6.04 -13.35 37.54
C THR A 395 -7.35 -13.08 38.27
N GLU A 396 -7.70 -13.97 39.18
CA GLU A 396 -8.78 -13.72 40.13
C GLU A 396 -8.20 -13.00 41.36
N PRO A 397 -8.80 -11.87 41.80
CA PRO A 397 -8.39 -11.24 43.06
C PRO A 397 -8.55 -12.25 44.21
N GLU A 398 -7.58 -12.27 45.12
CA GLU A 398 -7.76 -13.00 46.37
C GLU A 398 -8.77 -12.24 47.25
N ASP A 399 -9.73 -12.93 47.86
CA ASP A 399 -10.75 -12.41 48.78
C ASP A 399 -10.13 -11.76 50.03
#